data_2de467f321c6f6390ed11fcd2ff8c406
#
_entry.id   2de467f321c6f6390ed11fcd2ff8c406
#
_cell.length_a   1.000
_cell.length_b   1.000
_cell.length_c   1.000
_cell.angle_alpha   90.00
_cell.angle_beta   90.00
_cell.angle_gamma   90.00
#
_symmetry.space_group_name_H-M   'P 1'
#
loop_
_entity.id
_entity.type
_entity.pdbx_description
1 polymer ?
#
loop_
_entity_poly.entity_id
_entity_poly.type
_entity_poly.pdbx_seq_one_letter_code
_entity_poly.pdbx_strand_id
1 'polypeptide(L)'
;MEYKIINSGSDGNCVVIERMMVDIGLSYKKISKYLHNIDMIFLTHQHTDHVKKATLKQIRKYHPKIKILCSKALKDFLKDEDLIVVRSNVQYNIKLKNTIITLQPFDCVHN
;
A
#
# COMPACT_ATOMS: atom_id res chain seq x y z
N MET A 1 3.60 18.43 -3.78
CA MET A 1 3.54 16.97 -3.72
C MET A 1 2.84 16.45 -4.97
N GLU A 2 3.49 15.56 -5.69
CA GLU A 2 2.92 14.96 -6.89
C GLU A 2 2.21 13.66 -6.55
N TYR A 3 1.08 13.44 -7.18
CA TYR A 3 0.41 12.16 -7.07
C TYR A 3 -0.09 11.69 -8.44
N LYS A 4 -0.27 10.38 -8.58
CA LYS A 4 -0.77 9.78 -9.79
C LYS A 4 -1.77 8.68 -9.45
N ILE A 5 -2.98 8.80 -9.98
CA ILE A 5 -3.99 7.75 -9.86
C ILE A 5 -3.75 6.77 -11.01
N ILE A 6 -3.33 5.55 -10.66
CA ILE A 6 -3.11 4.50 -11.65
C ILE A 6 -4.45 3.87 -12.00
N ASN A 7 -5.27 3.61 -10.99
CA ASN A 7 -6.65 3.17 -11.16
C ASN A 7 -7.45 3.42 -9.90
N SER A 8 -8.75 3.66 -10.05
CA SER A 8 -9.68 3.78 -8.93
C SER A 8 -11.02 3.17 -9.34
N GLY A 9 -11.63 2.39 -8.42
CA GLY A 9 -12.92 1.77 -8.69
C GLY A 9 -12.98 0.33 -8.23
N SER A 10 -14.06 -0.34 -8.55
CA SER A 10 -14.33 -1.72 -8.14
C SER A 10 -13.45 -2.75 -8.86
N ASP A 11 -12.83 -2.37 -9.97
CA ASP A 11 -11.94 -3.24 -10.74
C ASP A 11 -10.48 -3.18 -10.27
N GLY A 12 -10.20 -2.36 -9.26
CA GLY A 12 -8.90 -2.28 -8.65
C GLY A 12 -8.50 -0.86 -8.29
N ASN A 13 -7.78 -0.69 -7.20
CA ASN A 13 -7.31 0.61 -6.72
C ASN A 13 -5.80 0.62 -6.59
N CYS A 14 -5.19 1.68 -7.09
CA CYS A 14 -3.75 1.91 -6.94
C CYS A 14 -3.45 3.38 -7.20
N VAL A 15 -2.83 4.04 -6.23
CA VAL A 15 -2.46 5.44 -6.32
C VAL A 15 -1.00 5.57 -5.91
N VAL A 16 -0.24 6.39 -6.62
CA VAL A 16 1.14 6.70 -6.27
C VAL A 16 1.21 8.15 -5.79
N ILE A 17 1.75 8.35 -4.60
CA ILE A 17 2.00 9.66 -4.00
C ILE A 17 3.49 9.73 -3.72
N GLU A 18 4.23 10.50 -4.51
CA GLU A 18 5.69 10.56 -4.43
C GLU A 18 6.30 9.16 -4.59
N ARG A 19 6.95 8.64 -3.58
CA ARG A 19 7.56 7.31 -3.58
C ARG A 19 6.74 6.31 -2.75
N MET A 20 5.47 6.60 -2.51
CA MET A 20 4.55 5.73 -1.80
C MET A 20 3.42 5.30 -2.72
N MET A 21 3.13 3.99 -2.72
CA MET A 21 1.99 3.43 -3.44
C MET A 21 0.90 3.10 -2.43
N VAL A 22 -0.32 3.52 -2.71
CA VAL A 22 -1.49 3.23 -1.88
C VAL A 22 -2.36 2.22 -2.60
N ASP A 23 -2.52 1.06 -2.00
CA ASP A 23 -3.24 -0.10 -2.49
C ASP A 23 -2.63 -0.75 -3.74
N ILE A 24 -2.83 -2.04 -3.86
CA ILE A 24 -2.32 -2.89 -4.94
C ILE A 24 -3.44 -3.79 -5.47
N GLY A 25 -4.59 -3.17 -5.79
CA GLY A 25 -5.76 -3.87 -6.31
C GLY A 25 -5.67 -4.25 -7.77
N LEU A 26 -4.50 -4.10 -8.40
CA LEU A 26 -4.24 -4.41 -9.79
C LEU A 26 -3.26 -5.56 -9.92
N SER A 27 -3.21 -6.18 -11.10
CA SER A 27 -2.23 -7.22 -11.37
C SER A 27 -0.81 -6.66 -11.30
N TYR A 28 0.15 -7.49 -10.93
CA TYR A 28 1.56 -7.10 -10.88
C TYR A 28 2.04 -6.52 -12.21
N LYS A 29 1.64 -7.11 -13.32
CA LYS A 29 2.01 -6.65 -14.66
C LYS A 29 1.62 -5.18 -14.89
N LYS A 30 0.47 -4.76 -14.38
CA LYS A 30 -0.02 -3.39 -14.57
C LYS A 30 0.74 -2.37 -13.72
N ILE A 31 1.26 -2.75 -12.56
CA ILE A 31 1.91 -1.82 -11.65
C ILE A 31 3.43 -1.94 -11.61
N SER A 32 4.00 -2.98 -12.19
CA SER A 32 5.43 -3.27 -12.07
C SER A 32 6.33 -2.12 -12.54
N LYS A 33 5.93 -1.41 -13.57
CA LYS A 33 6.72 -0.28 -14.11
C LYS A 33 6.86 0.89 -13.14
N TYR A 34 5.99 0.97 -12.12
CA TYR A 34 6.05 2.04 -11.12
C TYR A 34 6.89 1.65 -9.90
N LEU A 35 7.08 0.36 -9.66
CA LEU A 35 7.62 -0.14 -8.39
C LEU A 35 9.10 0.21 -8.16
N HIS A 36 9.88 0.41 -9.21
CA HIS A 36 11.30 0.77 -9.06
C HIS A 36 11.51 2.14 -8.41
N ASN A 37 10.48 2.99 -8.41
CA ASN A 37 10.52 4.30 -7.75
C ASN A 37 9.73 4.32 -6.43
N ILE A 38 9.31 3.17 -5.94
CA ILE A 38 8.48 3.07 -4.73
C ILE A 38 9.33 2.55 -3.57
N ASP A 39 9.29 3.25 -2.44
CA ASP A 39 9.96 2.84 -1.22
C ASP A 39 9.01 2.18 -0.23
N MET A 40 7.71 2.46 -0.35
CA MET A 40 6.72 2.05 0.62
C MET A 40 5.37 1.84 -0.05
N ILE A 41 4.65 0.82 0.44
CA ILE A 41 3.27 0.56 0.03
C ILE A 41 2.39 0.60 1.27
N PHE A 42 1.25 1.29 1.18
CA PHE A 42 0.24 1.32 2.23
C PHE A 42 -1.02 0.63 1.74
N LEU A 43 -1.47 -0.38 2.47
CA LEU A 43 -2.68 -1.15 2.15
C LEU A 43 -3.83 -0.67 3.04
N THR A 44 -4.93 -0.23 2.44
CA THR A 44 -6.02 0.39 3.18
C THR A 44 -7.14 -0.57 3.56
N HIS A 45 -7.45 -1.54 2.70
CA HIS A 45 -8.58 -2.46 2.90
C HIS A 45 -8.21 -3.88 2.51
N GLN A 46 -8.94 -4.84 3.09
CA GLN A 46 -8.75 -6.27 2.81
C GLN A 46 -9.44 -6.76 1.54
N HIS A 47 -10.23 -5.92 0.88
CA HIS A 47 -10.96 -6.30 -0.33
C HIS A 47 -10.00 -6.47 -1.51
N THR A 48 -10.35 -7.36 -2.44
CA THR A 48 -9.51 -7.67 -3.59
C THR A 48 -9.28 -6.48 -4.53
N ASP A 49 -10.17 -5.50 -4.52
CA ASP A 49 -9.98 -4.26 -5.28
C ASP A 49 -8.95 -3.31 -4.65
N HIS A 50 -8.49 -3.60 -3.44
CA HIS A 50 -7.42 -2.86 -2.76
C HIS A 50 -6.15 -3.69 -2.58
N VAL A 51 -6.28 -5.00 -2.40
CA VAL A 51 -5.13 -5.90 -2.21
C VAL A 51 -5.35 -7.19 -2.98
N LYS A 52 -4.54 -7.42 -3.99
CA LYS A 52 -4.46 -8.71 -4.67
C LYS A 52 -3.31 -9.50 -4.07
N LYS A 53 -3.62 -10.66 -3.47
CA LYS A 53 -2.60 -11.51 -2.83
C LYS A 53 -1.51 -11.95 -3.80
N ALA A 54 -1.86 -12.26 -5.04
CA ALA A 54 -0.88 -12.63 -6.05
C ALA A 54 0.09 -11.49 -6.36
N THR A 55 -0.42 -10.26 -6.42
CA THR A 55 0.40 -9.07 -6.63
C THR A 55 1.33 -8.82 -5.45
N LEU A 56 0.81 -8.94 -4.22
CA LEU A 56 1.62 -8.82 -3.01
C LEU A 56 2.77 -9.81 -3.01
N LYS A 57 2.51 -11.06 -3.35
CA LYS A 57 3.52 -12.12 -3.40
C LYS A 57 4.63 -11.79 -4.40
N GLN A 58 4.27 -11.29 -5.58
CA GLN A 58 5.25 -10.91 -6.60
C GLN A 58 6.08 -9.70 -6.20
N ILE A 59 5.46 -8.71 -5.53
CA ILE A 59 6.20 -7.56 -4.99
C ILE A 59 7.23 -8.03 -3.97
N ARG A 60 6.86 -8.93 -3.07
CA ARG A 60 7.79 -9.50 -2.08
C ARG A 60 8.97 -10.19 -2.75
N LYS A 61 8.69 -10.93 -3.84
CA LYS A 61 9.71 -11.69 -4.55
C LYS A 61 10.69 -10.79 -5.31
N TYR A 62 10.18 -9.81 -6.04
CA TYR A 62 10.98 -9.01 -6.96
C TYR A 62 11.41 -7.66 -6.39
N HIS A 63 10.75 -7.18 -5.34
CA HIS A 63 11.04 -5.87 -4.72
C HIS A 63 11.10 -6.02 -3.19
N PRO A 64 12.03 -6.85 -2.67
CA PRO A 64 12.04 -7.16 -1.23
C PRO A 64 12.38 -5.97 -0.32
N LYS A 65 12.91 -4.88 -0.87
CA LYS A 65 13.26 -3.70 -0.09
C LYS A 65 12.07 -2.78 0.16
N ILE A 66 10.97 -2.94 -0.57
CA ILE A 66 9.78 -2.11 -0.36
C ILE A 66 9.13 -2.48 0.97
N LYS A 67 8.90 -1.48 1.81
CA LYS A 67 8.19 -1.67 3.08
C LYS A 67 6.69 -1.61 2.83
N ILE A 68 5.95 -2.55 3.41
CA ILE A 68 4.51 -2.63 3.21
C ILE A 68 3.81 -2.48 4.54
N LEU A 69 2.98 -1.44 4.64
CA LEU A 69 2.30 -1.03 5.86
C LEU A 69 0.80 -1.29 5.75
N CYS A 70 0.18 -1.68 6.85
CA CYS A 70 -1.27 -1.89 6.91
C CYS A 70 -1.76 -1.89 8.35
N SER A 71 -3.07 -2.04 8.54
CA SER A 71 -3.65 -2.23 9.86
C SER A 71 -3.35 -3.63 10.40
N LYS A 72 -3.48 -3.78 11.74
CA LYS A 72 -3.34 -5.10 12.35
C LYS A 72 -4.38 -6.09 11.81
N ALA A 73 -5.62 -5.64 11.61
CA ALA A 73 -6.68 -6.49 11.07
C ALA A 73 -6.33 -7.03 9.69
N LEU A 74 -5.76 -6.20 8.84
CA LEU A 74 -5.37 -6.62 7.49
C LEU A 74 -4.17 -7.59 7.54
N LYS A 75 -3.20 -7.32 8.41
CA LYS A 75 -2.08 -8.23 8.61
C LYS A 75 -2.55 -9.62 9.03
N ASP A 76 -3.47 -9.67 10.01
CA ASP A 76 -4.03 -10.92 10.49
C ASP A 76 -4.83 -11.65 9.40
N PHE A 77 -5.60 -10.90 8.61
CA PHE A 77 -6.37 -11.47 7.50
C PHE A 77 -5.47 -12.05 6.41
N LEU A 78 -4.41 -11.35 6.03
CA LEU A 78 -3.49 -11.80 4.99
C LEU A 78 -2.51 -12.87 5.50
N LYS A 79 -2.36 -13.00 6.82
CA LYS A 79 -1.42 -13.94 7.46
C LYS A 79 0.01 -13.73 6.96
N ASP A 80 0.39 -12.46 6.77
CA ASP A 80 1.71 -12.08 6.29
C ASP A 80 2.50 -11.41 7.41
N GLU A 81 3.48 -12.13 7.95
CA GLU A 81 4.27 -11.69 9.09
C GLU A 81 5.21 -10.51 8.77
N ASP A 82 5.48 -10.27 7.50
CA ASP A 82 6.39 -9.22 7.09
C ASP A 82 5.71 -7.86 6.89
N LEU A 83 4.38 -7.81 7.03
CA LEU A 83 3.64 -6.55 6.96
C LEU A 83 3.90 -5.72 8.23
N ILE A 84 4.11 -4.43 8.05
CA ILE A 84 4.35 -3.50 9.15
C ILE A 84 3.01 -2.93 9.58
N VAL A 85 2.66 -3.09 10.87
CA VAL A 85 1.39 -2.61 11.41
C VAL A 85 1.48 -1.13 11.75
N VAL A 86 0.52 -0.33 11.25
CA VAL A 86 0.32 1.05 11.66
C VAL A 86 -1.03 1.14 12.37
N ARG A 87 -1.09 1.97 13.43
CA ARG A 87 -2.29 2.10 14.26
C ARG A 87 -3.17 3.24 13.77
N SER A 88 -4.47 3.06 13.89
CA SER A 88 -5.43 4.12 13.61
C SER A 88 -5.23 5.30 14.56
N ASN A 89 -5.45 6.50 14.05
CA ASN A 89 -5.37 7.75 14.81
C ASN A 89 -3.99 8.06 15.41
N VAL A 90 -2.95 7.39 14.94
CA VAL A 90 -1.56 7.70 15.26
C VAL A 90 -0.93 8.38 14.07
N GLN A 91 -0.27 9.50 14.31
CA GLN A 91 0.40 10.24 13.25
C GLN A 91 1.80 9.67 13.03
N TYR A 92 2.11 9.34 11.77
CA TYR A 92 3.43 8.86 11.37
C TYR A 92 4.05 9.86 10.40
N ASN A 93 5.29 10.26 10.67
CA ASN A 93 6.08 11.06 9.74
C ASN A 93 7.03 10.12 9.01
N ILE A 94 6.81 9.98 7.70
CA ILE A 94 7.54 9.01 6.89
C ILE A 94 8.45 9.76 5.96
N LYS A 95 9.76 9.48 6.06
CA LYS A 95 10.75 10.08 5.18
C LYS A 95 10.86 9.27 3.91
N LEU A 96 10.47 9.86 2.81
CA LEU A 96 10.75 9.37 1.46
C LEU A 96 11.99 10.11 0.96
N LYS A 97 12.54 9.68 -0.17
CA LYS A 97 13.86 10.14 -0.63
C LYS A 97 14.08 11.66 -0.51
N ASN A 98 13.13 12.47 -0.95
CA ASN A 98 13.26 13.93 -0.94
C ASN A 98 12.09 14.63 -0.24
N THR A 99 11.22 13.89 0.44
CA THR A 99 9.98 14.40 0.99
C THR A 99 9.65 13.69 2.29
N ILE A 100 9.01 14.40 3.22
CA ILE A 100 8.44 13.81 4.42
C ILE A 100 6.93 13.83 4.26
N ILE A 101 6.31 12.65 4.37
CA ILE A 101 4.86 12.51 4.31
C ILE A 101 4.33 12.22 5.71
N THR A 102 3.27 12.93 6.07
CA THR A 102 2.55 12.67 7.31
C THR A 102 1.38 11.74 7.00
N LEU A 103 1.36 10.59 7.65
CA LEU A 103 0.30 9.60 7.49
C LEU A 103 -0.43 9.44 8.82
N GLN A 104 -1.75 9.52 8.78
CA GLN A 104 -2.59 9.25 9.95
C GLN A 104 -3.76 8.38 9.52
N PRO A 105 -3.67 7.05 9.75
CA PRO A 105 -4.76 6.16 9.40
C PRO A 105 -5.98 6.41 10.28
N PHE A 106 -7.16 6.25 9.72
CA PHE A 106 -8.42 6.37 10.44
C PHE A 106 -9.19 5.06 10.33
N ASP A 107 -9.89 4.69 11.43
CA ASP A 107 -10.83 3.59 11.37
C ASP A 107 -12.07 4.04 10.61
N CYS A 108 -12.46 3.25 9.62
CA CYS A 108 -13.71 3.47 8.90
C CYS A 108 -14.73 2.45 9.39
N VAL A 109 -15.92 2.94 9.78
CA VAL A 109 -17.04 2.07 10.10
C VAL A 109 -17.78 1.76 8.81
N HIS A 110 -17.78 0.50 8.40
CA HIS A 110 -18.51 0.03 7.23
C HIS A 110 -19.78 -0.66 7.69
N ASN A 111 -20.87 -0.16 7.24
CA ASN A 111 -22.17 -0.80 7.49
C ASN A 111 -22.50 -1.78 6.38
#